data_dfdf6c8f4e8377496469f1e9124a12df
#
_entry.id   dfdf6c8f4e8377496469f1e9124a12df
#
_cell.length_a   1.000
_cell.length_b   1.000
_cell.length_c   1.000
_cell.angle_alpha   90.00
_cell.angle_beta   90.00
_cell.angle_gamma   90.00
#
_symmetry.space_group_name_H-M   'P 1'
#
loop_
_entity.id
_entity.type
_entity.pdbx_description
1 polymer ?
#
loop_
_entity_poly.entity_id
_entity_poly.type
_entity_poly.pdbx_seq_one_letter_code
_entity_poly.pdbx_strand_id
1 'polypeptide(L)'
;MILDYRILSIGTLAVHELWERQGEHRTAHATTTLVRSGDRRIVVNPGLPTPVIAARLRERAGLCPEDISDVFLTSFLPDHRRGLAIFPDARWLISENERDMVGGLLIEQFEQEQDEQARDLLREDIALLKRFQAAPDCLAPHADLFPVPGFTPGACGLLLSESNRTVLVAGGAVGTSEHLEKGRVLRHSFDVEQAQVSFTEVLEIADVIVPGYDNVILNNLRSHKIFG
;
A
#
# COMPACT_ATOMS: atom_id res chain seq x y z
N MET A 1 -6.54 11.87 21.68
CA MET A 1 -7.08 11.34 20.41
C MET A 1 -6.56 9.92 20.25
N ILE A 2 -7.40 8.94 19.93
CA ILE A 2 -6.97 7.54 19.83
C ILE A 2 -6.59 7.28 18.37
N LEU A 3 -5.33 6.92 18.13
CA LEU A 3 -4.89 6.28 16.88
C LEU A 3 -5.16 4.78 17.01
N ASP A 4 -5.80 4.17 16.02
CA ASP A 4 -6.06 2.74 15.93
C ASP A 4 -5.93 2.28 14.48
N TYR A 5 -5.41 1.09 14.25
CA TYR A 5 -5.38 0.48 12.93
C TYR A 5 -5.87 -0.97 12.97
N ARG A 6 -6.42 -1.42 11.86
CA ARG A 6 -6.98 -2.77 11.75
C ARG A 6 -6.77 -3.34 10.35
N ILE A 7 -6.27 -4.56 10.28
CA ILE A 7 -6.16 -5.27 9.01
C ILE A 7 -7.56 -5.76 8.59
N LEU A 8 -8.08 -5.23 7.50
CA LEU A 8 -9.35 -5.66 6.91
C LEU A 8 -9.17 -6.94 6.09
N SER A 9 -8.08 -7.05 5.33
CA SER A 9 -7.70 -8.27 4.62
C SER A 9 -6.19 -8.39 4.53
N ILE A 10 -5.69 -9.59 4.70
CA ILE A 10 -4.28 -9.92 4.48
C ILE A 10 -4.07 -10.10 2.98
N GLY A 11 -3.03 -9.47 2.45
CA GLY A 11 -2.66 -9.54 1.05
C GLY A 11 -2.02 -10.87 0.65
N THR A 12 -1.87 -11.08 -0.64
CA THR A 12 -1.13 -12.22 -1.20
C THR A 12 -0.52 -11.86 -2.55
N LEU A 13 0.67 -12.39 -2.82
CA LEU A 13 1.30 -12.35 -4.14
C LEU A 13 0.63 -13.33 -5.09
N ALA A 14 0.64 -13.06 -6.40
CA ALA A 14 0.20 -14.00 -7.44
C ALA A 14 1.09 -15.25 -7.48
N VAL A 15 2.40 -15.02 -7.37
CA VAL A 15 3.44 -16.05 -7.29
C VAL A 15 4.41 -15.61 -6.21
N HIS A 16 4.73 -16.50 -5.27
CA HIS A 16 5.69 -16.20 -4.23
C HIS A 16 7.08 -16.67 -4.65
N GLU A 17 7.92 -15.73 -5.09
CA GLU A 17 9.23 -16.02 -5.69
C GLU A 17 10.27 -16.69 -4.75
N LEU A 18 10.04 -16.60 -3.44
CA LEU A 18 10.93 -17.18 -2.42
C LEU A 18 10.47 -18.57 -1.95
N TRP A 19 9.33 -19.08 -2.42
CA TRP A 19 8.89 -20.42 -2.09
C TRP A 19 9.48 -21.45 -3.07
N GLU A 20 10.01 -22.55 -2.53
CA GLU A 20 10.59 -23.65 -3.33
C GLU A 20 9.55 -24.38 -4.19
N ARG A 21 8.30 -24.46 -3.69
CA ARG A 21 7.17 -25.01 -4.44
C ARG A 21 6.33 -23.85 -4.96
N GLN A 22 6.37 -23.65 -6.26
CA GLN A 22 5.41 -22.78 -6.93
C GLN A 22 4.04 -23.42 -6.78
N GLY A 23 3.23 -22.85 -5.90
CA GLY A 23 1.83 -23.23 -5.75
C GLY A 23 0.99 -22.76 -6.94
N GLU A 24 -0.32 -22.99 -6.88
CA GLU A 24 -1.26 -22.44 -7.86
C GLU A 24 -1.15 -20.92 -7.95
N HIS A 25 -1.27 -20.37 -9.16
CA HIS A 25 -1.37 -18.93 -9.37
C HIS A 25 -2.57 -18.37 -8.61
N ARG A 26 -2.33 -17.39 -7.76
CA ARG A 26 -3.35 -16.68 -6.99
C ARG A 26 -3.65 -15.33 -7.61
N THR A 27 -4.83 -14.80 -7.36
CA THR A 27 -5.09 -13.41 -7.69
C THR A 27 -4.42 -12.52 -6.65
N ALA A 28 -3.37 -11.80 -7.05
CA ALA A 28 -2.69 -10.85 -6.17
C ALA A 28 -3.66 -9.77 -5.65
N HIS A 29 -3.50 -9.41 -4.39
CA HIS A 29 -4.13 -8.24 -3.79
C HIS A 29 -3.31 -7.77 -2.60
N ALA A 30 -3.24 -6.47 -2.42
CA ALA A 30 -2.51 -5.87 -1.32
C ALA A 30 -3.24 -6.06 0.02
N THR A 31 -2.47 -6.05 1.10
CA THR A 31 -3.00 -5.99 2.47
C THR A 31 -3.78 -4.69 2.63
N THR A 32 -5.07 -4.82 2.96
CA THR A 32 -5.96 -3.67 3.19
C THR A 32 -6.02 -3.32 4.67
N THR A 33 -5.68 -2.08 5.00
CA THR A 33 -5.64 -1.59 6.37
C THR A 33 -6.65 -0.46 6.56
N LEU A 34 -7.42 -0.49 7.64
CA LEU A 34 -8.19 0.64 8.13
C LEU A 34 -7.39 1.36 9.21
N VAL A 35 -7.21 2.67 9.06
CA VAL A 35 -6.61 3.54 10.07
C VAL A 35 -7.68 4.52 10.57
N ARG A 36 -7.77 4.67 11.88
CA ARG A 36 -8.64 5.66 12.55
C ARG A 36 -7.77 6.60 13.36
N SER A 37 -7.84 7.88 13.06
CA SER A 37 -7.15 8.91 13.81
C SER A 37 -7.92 10.22 13.78
N GLY A 38 -8.23 10.77 14.93
CA GLY A 38 -9.11 11.91 15.05
C GLY A 38 -10.50 11.58 14.51
N ASP A 39 -10.96 12.40 13.59
CA ASP A 39 -12.23 12.24 12.84
C ASP A 39 -12.05 11.48 11.51
N ARG A 40 -10.80 11.10 11.17
CA ARG A 40 -10.47 10.42 9.92
C ARG A 40 -10.59 8.91 10.03
N ARG A 41 -11.16 8.32 8.98
CA ARG A 41 -11.21 6.88 8.73
C ARG A 41 -10.62 6.63 7.35
N ILE A 42 -9.39 6.14 7.34
CA ILE A 42 -8.58 5.99 6.14
C ILE A 42 -8.49 4.51 5.78
N VAL A 43 -8.95 4.14 4.59
CA VAL A 43 -8.70 2.79 4.04
C VAL A 43 -7.43 2.84 3.20
N VAL A 44 -6.43 2.04 3.55
CA VAL A 44 -5.18 1.92 2.80
C VAL A 44 -5.24 0.68 1.93
N ASN A 45 -4.95 0.83 0.64
CA ASN A 45 -4.86 -0.25 -0.36
C ASN A 45 -6.09 -1.17 -0.41
N PRO A 46 -7.27 -0.74 -0.88
CA PRO A 46 -8.44 -1.60 -1.05
C PRO A 46 -8.25 -2.59 -2.22
N GLY A 47 -7.36 -3.59 -2.05
CA GLY A 47 -6.89 -4.49 -3.11
C GLY A 47 -7.89 -5.58 -3.53
N LEU A 48 -8.87 -5.92 -2.69
CA LEU A 48 -9.90 -6.91 -3.01
C LEU A 48 -11.06 -6.30 -3.80
N PRO A 49 -11.86 -7.11 -4.53
CA PRO A 49 -13.07 -6.62 -5.21
C PRO A 49 -14.04 -5.93 -4.27
N THR A 50 -14.79 -4.96 -4.80
CA THR A 50 -15.73 -4.10 -4.05
C THR A 50 -16.65 -4.83 -3.08
N PRO A 51 -17.35 -5.94 -3.45
CA PRO A 51 -18.22 -6.63 -2.52
C PRO A 51 -17.48 -7.24 -1.33
N VAL A 52 -16.24 -7.69 -1.58
CA VAL A 52 -15.41 -8.31 -0.54
C VAL A 52 -14.90 -7.26 0.44
N ILE A 53 -14.42 -6.10 -0.05
CA ILE A 53 -14.01 -4.98 0.81
C ILE A 53 -15.18 -4.51 1.66
N ALA A 54 -16.38 -4.34 1.09
CA ALA A 54 -17.58 -3.94 1.85
C ALA A 54 -17.91 -4.93 2.97
N ALA A 55 -17.86 -6.25 2.68
CA ALA A 55 -18.09 -7.28 3.68
C ALA A 55 -17.04 -7.23 4.79
N ARG A 56 -15.74 -7.13 4.45
CA ARG A 56 -14.63 -7.06 5.42
C ARG A 56 -14.71 -5.81 6.29
N LEU A 57 -15.06 -4.67 5.72
CA LEU A 57 -15.25 -3.41 6.46
C LEU A 57 -16.35 -3.56 7.52
N ARG A 58 -17.48 -4.16 7.14
CA ARG A 58 -18.59 -4.42 8.06
C ARG A 58 -18.21 -5.44 9.14
N GLU A 59 -17.65 -6.59 8.75
CA GLU A 59 -17.31 -7.68 9.68
C GLU A 59 -16.24 -7.25 10.70
N ARG A 60 -15.19 -6.57 10.23
CA ARG A 60 -14.02 -6.30 11.03
C ARG A 60 -14.04 -4.95 11.73
N ALA A 61 -14.82 -3.99 11.24
CA ALA A 61 -14.82 -2.64 11.78
C ALA A 61 -16.22 -2.13 12.16
N GLY A 62 -17.29 -2.82 11.77
CA GLY A 62 -18.67 -2.37 11.97
C GLY A 62 -19.00 -1.10 11.17
N LEU A 63 -18.28 -0.85 10.06
CA LEU A 63 -18.41 0.34 9.23
C LEU A 63 -19.01 -0.01 7.87
N CYS A 64 -19.64 1.01 7.26
CA CYS A 64 -20.05 0.99 5.87
C CYS A 64 -19.06 1.82 5.01
N PRO A 65 -19.04 1.67 3.68
CA PRO A 65 -18.16 2.45 2.80
C PRO A 65 -18.35 3.97 2.96
N GLU A 66 -19.55 4.42 3.22
CA GLU A 66 -19.94 5.83 3.42
C GLU A 66 -19.31 6.42 4.70
N ASP A 67 -18.90 5.59 5.63
CA ASP A 67 -18.21 6.02 6.85
C ASP A 67 -16.73 6.38 6.62
N ILE A 68 -16.19 6.05 5.44
CA ILE A 68 -14.77 6.24 5.11
C ILE A 68 -14.54 7.65 4.57
N SER A 69 -13.67 8.39 5.23
CA SER A 69 -13.32 9.76 4.84
C SER A 69 -12.27 9.82 3.73
N ASP A 70 -11.35 8.86 3.73
CA ASP A 70 -10.19 8.86 2.83
C ASP A 70 -9.83 7.44 2.38
N VAL A 71 -9.36 7.31 1.15
CA VAL A 71 -8.64 6.14 0.66
C VAL A 71 -7.23 6.57 0.31
N PHE A 72 -6.23 5.88 0.84
CA PHE A 72 -4.82 6.12 0.54
C PHE A 72 -4.22 4.92 -0.18
N LEU A 73 -3.52 5.16 -1.29
CA LEU A 73 -2.74 4.13 -1.97
C LEU A 73 -1.25 4.32 -1.70
N THR A 74 -0.59 3.24 -1.27
CA THR A 74 0.87 3.23 -1.13
C THR A 74 1.57 3.17 -2.49
N SER A 75 0.89 2.63 -3.52
CA SER A 75 1.35 2.51 -4.91
C SER A 75 0.14 2.42 -5.85
N PHE A 76 0.25 2.95 -7.07
CA PHE A 76 -0.84 2.93 -8.06
C PHE A 76 -0.91 1.60 -8.84
N LEU A 77 -0.87 0.48 -8.16
CA LEU A 77 -0.97 -0.84 -8.80
C LEU A 77 -2.42 -1.38 -8.80
N PRO A 78 -2.81 -2.17 -9.80
CA PRO A 78 -4.17 -2.72 -9.89
C PRO A 78 -4.59 -3.53 -8.67
N ASP A 79 -3.68 -4.29 -8.08
CA ASP A 79 -3.90 -5.11 -6.89
C ASP A 79 -3.97 -4.32 -5.57
N HIS A 80 -3.64 -3.02 -5.59
CA HIS A 80 -3.84 -2.08 -4.47
C HIS A 80 -5.19 -1.34 -4.53
N ARG A 81 -5.83 -1.26 -5.71
CA ARG A 81 -6.95 -0.33 -5.98
C ARG A 81 -8.23 -0.96 -6.50
N ARG A 82 -8.32 -2.29 -6.56
CA ARG A 82 -9.47 -3.00 -7.16
C ARG A 82 -10.80 -2.68 -6.48
N GLY A 83 -10.81 -2.38 -5.20
CA GLY A 83 -11.99 -2.06 -4.40
C GLY A 83 -12.36 -0.58 -4.35
N LEU A 84 -11.68 0.31 -5.05
CA LEU A 84 -11.87 1.78 -4.95
C LEU A 84 -13.31 2.24 -5.20
N ALA A 85 -14.01 1.59 -6.12
CA ALA A 85 -15.31 2.05 -6.59
C ALA A 85 -16.41 2.10 -5.51
N ILE A 86 -16.21 1.42 -4.36
CA ILE A 86 -17.20 1.49 -3.26
C ILE A 86 -17.05 2.73 -2.38
N PHE A 87 -16.01 3.54 -2.57
CA PHE A 87 -15.74 4.74 -1.79
C PHE A 87 -15.90 6.02 -2.63
N PRO A 88 -17.09 6.27 -3.23
CA PRO A 88 -17.27 7.39 -4.15
C PRO A 88 -17.12 8.76 -3.46
N ASP A 89 -17.48 8.84 -2.18
CA ASP A 89 -17.51 10.08 -1.40
C ASP A 89 -16.22 10.32 -0.62
N ALA A 90 -15.34 9.32 -0.51
CA ALA A 90 -14.05 9.46 0.13
C ALA A 90 -13.07 10.26 -0.75
N ARG A 91 -12.14 10.99 -0.14
CA ARG A 91 -11.01 11.56 -0.87
C ARG A 91 -10.05 10.43 -1.25
N TRP A 92 -9.69 10.35 -2.52
CA TRP A 92 -8.69 9.41 -2.98
C TRP A 92 -7.33 10.08 -3.00
N LEU A 93 -6.41 9.55 -2.22
CA LEU A 93 -5.11 10.14 -1.91
C LEU A 93 -3.98 9.19 -2.33
N ILE A 94 -2.94 9.77 -2.87
CA ILE A 94 -1.69 9.09 -3.23
C ILE A 94 -0.54 10.09 -3.06
N SER A 95 0.70 9.65 -2.86
CA SER A 95 1.82 10.60 -2.81
C SER A 95 1.94 11.36 -4.12
N GLU A 96 2.35 12.62 -4.06
CA GLU A 96 2.55 13.46 -5.25
C GLU A 96 3.55 12.82 -6.20
N ASN A 97 4.67 12.32 -5.65
CA ASN A 97 5.70 11.65 -6.45
C ASN A 97 5.17 10.43 -7.20
N GLU A 98 4.38 9.56 -6.53
CA GLU A 98 3.80 8.39 -7.19
C GLU A 98 2.83 8.81 -8.30
N ARG A 99 1.97 9.78 -8.02
CA ARG A 99 1.00 10.28 -9.00
C ARG A 99 1.70 10.84 -10.24
N ASP A 100 2.72 11.66 -10.06
CA ASP A 100 3.36 12.38 -11.15
C ASP A 100 4.26 11.44 -11.96
N MET A 101 5.05 10.60 -11.30
CA MET A 101 5.96 9.66 -11.98
C MET A 101 5.19 8.56 -12.70
N VAL A 102 4.21 7.93 -12.05
CA VAL A 102 3.38 6.90 -12.70
C VAL A 102 2.54 7.52 -13.80
N GLY A 103 2.04 8.75 -13.62
CA GLY A 103 1.31 9.48 -14.66
C GLY A 103 2.15 9.70 -15.91
N GLY A 104 3.42 10.06 -15.77
CA GLY A 104 4.37 10.18 -16.87
C GLY A 104 4.57 8.86 -17.61
N LEU A 105 4.81 7.76 -16.85
CA LEU A 105 4.99 6.43 -17.43
C LEU A 105 3.75 5.93 -18.20
N LEU A 106 2.55 6.14 -17.65
CA LEU A 106 1.31 5.74 -18.31
C LEU A 106 1.08 6.52 -19.61
N ILE A 107 1.41 7.81 -19.65
CA ILE A 107 1.32 8.64 -20.86
C ILE A 107 2.32 8.15 -21.91
N GLU A 108 3.57 7.91 -21.53
CA GLU A 108 4.59 7.39 -22.44
C GLU A 108 4.18 6.02 -23.01
N GLN A 109 3.71 5.10 -22.18
CA GLN A 109 3.20 3.80 -22.63
C GLN A 109 2.01 3.97 -23.59
N PHE A 110 1.06 4.86 -23.28
CA PHE A 110 -0.09 5.14 -24.15
C PHE A 110 0.31 5.67 -25.52
N GLU A 111 1.34 6.50 -25.60
CA GLU A 111 1.85 7.05 -26.86
C GLU A 111 2.56 5.97 -27.72
N GLN A 112 3.21 5.01 -27.10
CA GLN A 112 3.96 3.95 -27.78
C GLN A 112 3.11 2.72 -28.14
N GLU A 113 1.99 2.49 -27.44
CA GLU A 113 1.14 1.32 -27.61
C GLU A 113 0.40 1.34 -28.95
N GLN A 114 0.40 0.20 -29.66
CA GLN A 114 -0.25 0.05 -30.95
C GLN A 114 -1.54 -0.77 -30.87
N ASP A 115 -1.69 -1.59 -29.84
CA ASP A 115 -2.90 -2.38 -29.63
C ASP A 115 -4.01 -1.50 -29.03
N GLU A 116 -5.17 -1.43 -29.70
CA GLU A 116 -6.25 -0.53 -29.29
C GLU A 116 -6.88 -0.96 -27.94
N GLN A 117 -6.92 -2.26 -27.64
CA GLN A 117 -7.45 -2.73 -26.35
C GLN A 117 -6.51 -2.36 -25.22
N ALA A 118 -5.19 -2.50 -25.42
CA ALA A 118 -4.18 -2.07 -24.45
C ALA A 118 -4.21 -0.55 -24.24
N ARG A 119 -4.40 0.23 -25.32
CA ARG A 119 -4.57 1.69 -25.25
C ARG A 119 -5.81 2.08 -24.45
N ASP A 120 -6.93 1.37 -24.60
CA ASP A 120 -8.13 1.65 -23.82
C ASP A 120 -7.91 1.43 -22.33
N LEU A 121 -7.22 0.35 -21.95
CA LEU A 121 -6.85 0.11 -20.55
C LEU A 121 -5.93 1.19 -19.98
N LEU A 122 -4.92 1.63 -20.74
CA LEU A 122 -4.05 2.73 -20.33
C LEU A 122 -4.84 4.05 -20.19
N ARG A 123 -5.80 4.32 -21.09
CA ARG A 123 -6.68 5.49 -21.00
C ARG A 123 -7.54 5.46 -19.73
N GLU A 124 -8.07 4.30 -19.37
CA GLU A 124 -8.83 4.11 -18.13
C GLU A 124 -7.94 4.35 -16.89
N ASP A 125 -6.71 3.83 -16.88
CA ASP A 125 -5.76 4.02 -15.80
C ASP A 125 -5.32 5.49 -15.65
N ILE A 126 -5.06 6.19 -16.75
CA ILE A 126 -4.77 7.63 -16.76
C ILE A 126 -5.98 8.43 -16.21
N ALA A 127 -7.19 8.09 -16.65
CA ALA A 127 -8.41 8.75 -16.16
C ALA A 127 -8.64 8.48 -14.68
N LEU A 128 -8.37 7.28 -14.21
CA LEU A 128 -8.46 6.90 -12.81
C LEU A 128 -7.43 7.65 -11.95
N LEU A 129 -6.15 7.69 -12.39
CA LEU A 129 -5.09 8.40 -11.67
C LEU A 129 -5.38 9.89 -11.51
N LYS A 130 -5.99 10.53 -12.51
CA LYS A 130 -6.42 11.94 -12.45
C LYS A 130 -7.45 12.24 -11.34
N ARG A 131 -8.16 11.24 -10.83
CA ARG A 131 -9.10 11.41 -9.71
C ARG A 131 -8.39 11.47 -8.36
N PHE A 132 -7.15 11.03 -8.28
CA PHE A 132 -6.36 11.09 -7.05
C PHE A 132 -5.82 12.49 -6.80
N GLN A 133 -5.92 12.91 -5.55
CA GLN A 133 -5.30 14.12 -5.03
C GLN A 133 -3.93 13.78 -4.44
N ALA A 134 -2.99 14.73 -4.51
CA ALA A 134 -1.75 14.63 -3.76
C ALA A 134 -2.06 14.56 -2.26
N ALA A 135 -1.54 13.52 -1.61
CA ALA A 135 -1.69 13.38 -0.17
C ALA A 135 -0.84 14.43 0.55
N PRO A 136 -1.37 15.10 1.58
CA PRO A 136 -0.56 15.96 2.44
C PRO A 136 0.41 15.11 3.27
N ASP A 137 1.53 15.66 3.72
CA ASP A 137 2.52 14.97 4.55
C ASP A 137 1.91 14.32 5.79
N CYS A 138 0.91 14.93 6.38
CA CYS A 138 0.13 14.41 7.50
C CYS A 138 -1.32 14.19 7.06
N LEU A 139 -1.74 12.93 6.95
CA LEU A 139 -3.11 12.56 6.56
C LEU A 139 -4.11 12.76 7.69
N ALA A 140 -3.67 12.48 8.91
CA ALA A 140 -4.45 12.61 10.14
C ALA A 140 -3.47 12.72 11.33
N PRO A 141 -3.91 13.14 12.52
CA PRO A 141 -3.04 13.16 13.70
C PRO A 141 -2.31 11.84 13.92
N HIS A 142 -0.98 11.87 13.98
CA HIS A 142 -0.12 10.69 14.13
C HIS A 142 -0.14 9.69 12.95
N ALA A 143 -0.59 10.11 11.78
CA ALA A 143 -0.60 9.33 10.54
C ALA A 143 0.06 10.15 9.42
N ASP A 144 1.36 9.94 9.24
CA ASP A 144 2.21 10.75 8.38
C ASP A 144 2.68 9.93 7.17
N LEU A 145 2.91 10.59 6.05
CA LEU A 145 3.52 9.96 4.88
C LEU A 145 4.96 9.54 5.19
N PHE A 146 5.33 8.38 4.71
CA PHE A 146 6.70 7.86 4.76
C PHE A 146 7.13 7.40 3.37
N PRO A 147 7.92 8.20 2.64
CA PRO A 147 8.38 7.82 1.30
C PRO A 147 9.18 6.52 1.31
N VAL A 148 8.83 5.59 0.43
CA VAL A 148 9.49 4.29 0.25
C VAL A 148 9.62 3.95 -1.24
N PRO A 149 10.27 4.83 -2.04
CA PRO A 149 10.39 4.63 -3.48
C PRO A 149 11.16 3.36 -3.82
N GLY A 150 10.98 2.87 -5.05
CA GLY A 150 11.69 1.72 -5.58
C GLY A 150 10.78 0.56 -5.94
N PHE A 151 9.81 0.18 -5.10
CA PHE A 151 8.78 -0.79 -5.50
C PHE A 151 7.96 -0.25 -6.69
N THR A 152 7.44 0.95 -6.56
CA THR A 152 7.02 1.82 -7.66
C THR A 152 7.81 3.14 -7.56
N PRO A 153 7.84 3.98 -8.61
CA PRO A 153 8.73 5.16 -8.64
C PRO A 153 8.58 6.11 -7.46
N GLY A 154 7.36 6.33 -6.99
CA GLY A 154 7.05 7.24 -5.89
C GLY A 154 6.28 6.57 -4.77
N ALA A 155 6.44 5.24 -4.58
CA ALA A 155 5.79 4.51 -3.51
C ALA A 155 5.95 5.20 -2.15
N CYS A 156 4.86 5.20 -1.37
CA CYS A 156 4.83 5.90 -0.10
C CYS A 156 4.01 5.10 0.92
N GLY A 157 4.61 4.78 2.05
CA GLY A 157 3.95 4.17 3.18
C GLY A 157 3.19 5.17 4.04
N LEU A 158 2.51 4.68 5.06
CA LEU A 158 1.84 5.48 6.09
C LEU A 158 2.41 5.11 7.46
N LEU A 159 3.13 6.06 8.07
CA LEU A 159 3.72 5.93 9.41
C LEU A 159 2.70 6.32 10.47
N LEU A 160 2.43 5.40 11.37
CA LEU A 160 1.51 5.57 12.49
C LEU A 160 2.33 5.67 13.78
N SER A 161 2.27 6.83 14.43
CA SER A 161 3.02 7.11 15.66
C SER A 161 2.14 6.85 16.88
N GLU A 162 2.19 5.63 17.43
CA GLU A 162 1.56 5.29 18.72
C GLU A 162 2.43 5.78 19.89
N SER A 163 1.89 5.84 21.09
CA SER A 163 2.59 6.39 22.26
C SER A 163 3.88 5.65 22.64
N ASN A 164 3.99 4.38 22.29
CA ASN A 164 5.09 3.49 22.71
C ASN A 164 5.72 2.70 21.56
N ARG A 165 5.24 2.87 20.34
CA ARG A 165 5.77 2.18 19.17
C ARG A 165 5.39 2.90 17.88
N THR A 166 6.12 2.61 16.82
CA THR A 166 5.81 3.04 15.46
C THR A 166 5.29 1.88 14.63
N VAL A 167 4.22 2.11 13.88
CA VAL A 167 3.66 1.14 12.93
C VAL A 167 3.79 1.73 11.53
N LEU A 168 4.36 1.00 10.60
CA LEU A 168 4.45 1.44 9.21
C LEU A 168 3.63 0.53 8.30
N VAL A 169 2.63 1.10 7.63
CA VAL A 169 1.98 0.45 6.50
C VAL A 169 2.89 0.63 5.29
N ALA A 170 3.77 -0.35 5.08
CA ALA A 170 4.90 -0.23 4.16
C ALA A 170 4.53 -0.53 2.69
N GLY A 171 3.35 -1.13 2.45
CA GLY A 171 3.00 -1.58 1.09
C GLY A 171 4.07 -2.49 0.50
N GLY A 172 4.34 -2.34 -0.80
CA GLY A 172 5.30 -3.19 -1.51
C GLY A 172 6.78 -2.98 -1.15
N ALA A 173 7.12 -1.97 -0.33
CA ALA A 173 8.49 -1.81 0.17
C ALA A 173 8.93 -3.00 1.04
N VAL A 174 7.98 -3.67 1.70
CA VAL A 174 8.17 -4.98 2.33
C VAL A 174 7.11 -5.91 1.78
N GLY A 175 7.51 -6.89 0.96
CA GLY A 175 6.57 -7.78 0.28
C GLY A 175 5.84 -8.71 1.26
N THR A 176 6.57 -9.60 1.93
CA THR A 176 6.07 -10.60 2.88
C THR A 176 7.06 -10.79 4.02
N SER A 177 6.70 -11.62 5.02
CA SER A 177 7.57 -12.02 6.11
C SER A 177 8.86 -12.69 5.62
N GLU A 178 8.78 -13.54 4.58
CA GLU A 178 9.96 -14.20 4.03
C GLU A 178 10.90 -13.23 3.31
N HIS A 179 10.37 -12.17 2.69
CA HIS A 179 11.19 -11.10 2.14
C HIS A 179 11.94 -10.37 3.26
N LEU A 180 11.25 -10.08 4.36
CA LEU A 180 11.87 -9.45 5.54
C LEU A 180 12.96 -10.35 6.14
N GLU A 181 12.68 -11.62 6.39
CA GLU A 181 13.64 -12.58 6.95
C GLU A 181 14.88 -12.75 6.09
N LYS A 182 14.72 -12.72 4.75
CA LYS A 182 15.84 -12.88 3.80
C LYS A 182 16.53 -11.55 3.44
N GLY A 183 16.05 -10.41 3.96
CA GLY A 183 16.57 -9.09 3.61
C GLY A 183 16.41 -8.74 2.13
N ARG A 184 15.32 -9.17 1.49
CA ARG A 184 15.09 -9.02 0.04
C ARG A 184 13.85 -8.22 -0.25
N VAL A 185 13.92 -7.45 -1.32
CA VAL A 185 12.77 -6.76 -1.92
C VAL A 185 12.14 -7.59 -3.04
N LEU A 186 10.95 -7.22 -3.47
CA LEU A 186 10.26 -7.85 -4.58
C LEU A 186 11.06 -7.67 -5.88
N ARG A 187 11.28 -8.75 -6.64
CA ARG A 187 12.11 -8.73 -7.87
C ARG A 187 11.53 -7.85 -8.97
N HIS A 188 10.22 -7.68 -8.98
CA HIS A 188 9.51 -6.84 -9.95
C HIS A 188 9.41 -5.38 -9.51
N SER A 189 10.20 -4.96 -8.52
CA SER A 189 10.36 -3.55 -8.15
C SER A 189 10.86 -2.74 -9.35
N PHE A 190 10.34 -1.53 -9.50
CA PHE A 190 10.72 -0.60 -10.57
C PHE A 190 12.22 -0.27 -10.53
N ASP A 191 12.75 -0.06 -9.33
CA ASP A 191 14.17 0.11 -9.05
C ASP A 191 14.52 -0.73 -7.82
N VAL A 192 15.24 -1.84 -8.05
CA VAL A 192 15.59 -2.79 -6.99
C VAL A 192 16.59 -2.21 -5.99
N GLU A 193 17.54 -1.38 -6.46
CA GLU A 193 18.54 -0.75 -5.60
C GLU A 193 17.87 0.28 -4.67
N GLN A 194 17.02 1.13 -5.22
CA GLN A 194 16.25 2.08 -4.44
C GLN A 194 15.26 1.38 -3.50
N ALA A 195 14.59 0.32 -3.93
CA ALA A 195 13.71 -0.48 -3.08
C ALA A 195 14.47 -1.09 -1.88
N GLN A 196 15.73 -1.52 -2.07
CA GLN A 196 16.57 -2.04 -0.99
C GLN A 196 16.96 -0.95 0.02
N VAL A 197 17.19 0.29 -0.42
CA VAL A 197 17.40 1.44 0.47
C VAL A 197 16.13 1.69 1.30
N SER A 198 14.98 1.83 0.65
CA SER A 198 13.69 2.05 1.31
C SER A 198 13.34 0.92 2.29
N PHE A 199 13.62 -0.34 1.92
CA PHE A 199 13.45 -1.49 2.80
C PHE A 199 14.28 -1.34 4.09
N THR A 200 15.53 -0.90 3.98
CA THR A 200 16.41 -0.69 5.14
C THR A 200 15.87 0.42 6.04
N GLU A 201 15.40 1.52 5.47
CA GLU A 201 14.78 2.62 6.21
C GLU A 201 13.51 2.17 6.96
N VAL A 202 12.69 1.31 6.33
CA VAL A 202 11.51 0.70 6.99
C VAL A 202 11.95 -0.08 8.24
N LEU A 203 13.01 -0.89 8.15
CA LEU A 203 13.51 -1.66 9.29
C LEU A 203 14.06 -0.79 10.42
N GLU A 204 14.58 0.38 10.09
CA GLU A 204 15.14 1.31 11.07
C GLU A 204 14.05 2.09 11.82
N ILE A 205 12.93 2.42 11.17
CA ILE A 205 11.91 3.30 11.76
C ILE A 205 10.75 2.52 12.41
N ALA A 206 10.33 1.38 11.87
CA ALA A 206 9.12 0.69 12.28
C ALA A 206 9.37 -0.37 13.36
N ASP A 207 8.61 -0.35 14.44
CA ASP A 207 8.53 -1.44 15.41
C ASP A 207 7.56 -2.54 14.93
N VAL A 208 6.54 -2.13 14.17
CA VAL A 208 5.55 -3.00 13.55
C VAL A 208 5.43 -2.64 12.07
N ILE A 209 5.48 -3.65 11.21
CA ILE A 209 5.38 -3.48 9.76
C ILE A 209 4.10 -4.13 9.27
N VAL A 210 3.31 -3.40 8.49
CA VAL A 210 2.23 -3.96 7.69
C VAL A 210 2.74 -4.09 6.26
N PRO A 211 3.11 -5.30 5.82
CA PRO A 211 3.66 -5.52 4.49
C PRO A 211 2.58 -5.47 3.41
N GLY A 212 3.02 -5.40 2.15
CA GLY A 212 2.10 -5.32 1.02
C GLY A 212 1.27 -6.58 0.81
N TYR A 213 1.85 -7.76 1.08
CA TYR A 213 1.26 -9.04 0.67
C TYR A 213 1.30 -10.10 1.76
N ASP A 214 1.24 -9.68 3.02
CA ASP A 214 1.24 -10.59 4.18
C ASP A 214 0.55 -9.94 5.39
N ASN A 215 0.53 -10.68 6.48
CA ASN A 215 0.03 -10.20 7.78
C ASN A 215 1.04 -9.26 8.46
N VAL A 216 0.60 -8.61 9.52
CA VAL A 216 1.42 -7.74 10.38
C VAL A 216 2.64 -8.48 10.92
N ILE A 217 3.80 -7.83 10.89
CA ILE A 217 5.08 -8.37 11.33
C ILE A 217 5.61 -7.49 12.47
N LEU A 218 6.07 -8.13 13.56
CA LEU A 218 6.86 -7.46 14.59
C LEU A 218 8.31 -7.36 14.13
N ASN A 219 8.86 -6.16 14.13
CA ASN A 219 10.25 -5.94 13.73
C ASN A 219 11.21 -6.20 14.90
N ASN A 220 11.57 -7.45 15.10
CA ASN A 220 12.50 -7.85 16.15
C ASN A 220 13.94 -7.34 15.94
N LEU A 221 14.30 -6.94 14.70
CA LEU A 221 15.64 -6.44 14.38
C LEU A 221 15.93 -5.09 15.06
N ARG A 222 14.89 -4.28 15.30
CA ARG A 222 15.02 -3.01 16.00
C ARG A 222 15.18 -3.17 17.51
N SER A 223 14.52 -4.17 18.10
CA SER A 223 14.55 -4.43 19.55
C SER A 223 15.97 -4.71 20.08
N HIS A 224 16.87 -5.27 19.25
CA HIS A 224 18.25 -5.55 19.63
C HIS A 224 19.16 -4.32 19.63
N LYS A 225 18.80 -3.21 18.94
CA LYS A 225 19.62 -1.97 18.91
C LYS A 225 19.42 -1.08 20.15
N ILE A 226 18.37 -1.31 20.96
CA ILE A 226 18.04 -0.46 22.12
C ILE A 226 18.79 -0.93 23.40
N PHE A 227 19.35 -2.14 23.40
CA PHE A 227 20.05 -2.75 24.55
C PHE A 227 21.51 -3.11 24.29
N GLY A 228 22.13 -2.57 23.21
CA GLY A 228 23.55 -2.76 22.88
C GLY A 228 24.38 -1.51 23.17
#